data_1a849c0998a103176cf631e86575b9cd
#
_entry.id   1a849c0998a103176cf631e86575b9cd
#
_cell.length_a   1.000
_cell.length_b   1.000
_cell.length_c   1.000
_cell.angle_alpha   90.00
_cell.angle_beta   90.00
_cell.angle_gamma   90.00
#
_symmetry.space_group_name_H-M   'P 1'
#
loop_
_entity.id
_entity.type
_entity.pdbx_description
1 polymer ?
#
loop_
_entity_poly.entity_id
_entity_poly.type
_entity_poly.pdbx_seq_one_letter_code
_entity_poly.pdbx_strand_id
1 'polypeptide(L)'
;VIVSCGTCLDQLEKYEFDKIFPGARLLDIHEYLLEKGVKLEGVQGARYLYHDPCHTPMKVHPPLEVVRALTGSPVQLSERCCGESGTLAATRPDVSTQVRFRKQEELQRGLAALGGEGQAKVLTSCPSCLQGLARFEADTGAQADYIVVEMARRLLGERWMPEFVARANAGGIERVLL
;
A
#
# COMPACT_ATOMS: atom_id res chain seq x y z
N VAL A 1 -5.15 -17.47 5.32
CA VAL A 1 -5.76 -16.55 4.34
C VAL A 1 -5.00 -15.24 4.35
N ILE A 2 -4.53 -14.82 3.18
CA ILE A 2 -3.77 -13.56 3.04
C ILE A 2 -4.70 -12.53 2.39
N VAL A 3 -4.76 -11.33 2.99
CA VAL A 3 -5.53 -10.20 2.48
C VAL A 3 -4.62 -9.01 2.22
N SER A 4 -5.04 -8.13 1.33
CA SER A 4 -4.31 -6.91 0.97
C SER A 4 -5.12 -5.63 1.23
N CYS A 5 -6.13 -5.71 2.07
CA CYS A 5 -7.07 -4.62 2.34
C CYS A 5 -7.45 -4.62 3.81
N GLY A 6 -7.20 -3.50 4.51
CA GLY A 6 -7.50 -3.38 5.93
C GLY A 6 -8.99 -3.51 6.25
N THR A 7 -9.86 -2.91 5.43
CA THR A 7 -11.31 -3.06 5.59
C THR A 7 -11.75 -4.52 5.44
N CYS A 8 -11.15 -5.25 4.49
CA CYS A 8 -11.45 -6.68 4.31
C CYS A 8 -11.00 -7.49 5.53
N LEU A 9 -9.81 -7.21 6.06
CA LEU A 9 -9.30 -7.85 7.27
C LEU A 9 -10.22 -7.59 8.45
N ASP A 10 -10.55 -6.32 8.72
CA ASP A 10 -11.45 -5.92 9.81
C ASP A 10 -12.85 -6.58 9.73
N GLN A 11 -13.34 -6.83 8.51
CA GLN A 11 -14.61 -7.52 8.33
C GLN A 11 -14.49 -9.03 8.56
N LEU A 12 -13.44 -9.66 8.03
CA LEU A 12 -13.21 -11.10 8.19
C LEU A 12 -12.96 -11.48 9.66
N GLU A 13 -12.28 -10.64 10.43
CA GLU A 13 -12.07 -10.85 11.86
C GLU A 13 -13.38 -10.92 12.64
N LYS A 14 -14.41 -10.16 12.23
CA LYS A 14 -15.74 -10.19 12.87
C LYS A 14 -16.50 -11.49 12.70
N TYR A 15 -16.14 -12.30 11.71
CA TYR A 15 -16.78 -13.58 11.44
C TYR A 15 -16.21 -14.74 12.27
N GLU A 16 -15.33 -14.47 13.25
CA GLU A 16 -14.67 -15.51 14.04
C GLU A 16 -14.09 -16.62 13.14
N PHE A 17 -13.25 -16.18 12.24
CA PHE A 17 -12.76 -16.98 11.10
C PHE A 17 -12.15 -18.32 11.50
N ASP A 18 -11.51 -18.39 12.65
CA ASP A 18 -10.96 -19.59 13.27
C ASP A 18 -12.01 -20.64 13.64
N LYS A 19 -13.25 -20.21 13.97
CA LYS A 19 -14.38 -21.13 14.21
C LYS A 19 -14.95 -21.70 12.92
N ILE A 20 -14.93 -20.92 11.82
CA ILE A 20 -15.42 -21.37 10.51
C ILE A 20 -14.38 -22.26 9.84
N PHE A 21 -13.11 -21.90 9.94
CA PHE A 21 -11.97 -22.61 9.35
C PHE A 21 -10.92 -22.90 10.43
N PRO A 22 -11.09 -23.95 11.25
CA PRO A 22 -10.17 -24.26 12.34
C PRO A 22 -8.73 -24.41 11.86
N GLY A 23 -7.81 -23.72 12.53
CA GLY A 23 -6.39 -23.69 12.17
C GLY A 23 -6.03 -22.74 11.03
N ALA A 24 -6.99 -22.08 10.40
CA ALA A 24 -6.72 -21.01 9.45
C ALA A 24 -6.35 -19.72 10.19
N ARG A 25 -5.39 -18.99 9.63
CA ARG A 25 -4.94 -17.71 10.12
C ARG A 25 -5.23 -16.62 9.10
N LEU A 26 -5.79 -15.50 9.55
CA LEU A 26 -5.91 -14.28 8.74
C LEU A 26 -4.61 -13.49 8.87
N LEU A 27 -4.08 -13.03 7.75
CA LEU A 27 -2.82 -12.31 7.73
C LEU A 27 -2.83 -11.25 6.62
N ASP A 28 -2.26 -10.10 6.92
CA ASP A 28 -1.97 -9.11 5.90
C ASP A 28 -0.78 -9.53 5.02
N ILE A 29 -0.84 -9.18 3.73
CA ILE A 29 0.21 -9.53 2.77
C ILE A 29 1.59 -8.96 3.16
N HIS A 30 1.63 -7.75 3.72
CA HIS A 30 2.89 -7.10 4.09
C HIS A 30 3.55 -7.81 5.28
N GLU A 31 2.77 -8.12 6.32
CA GLU A 31 3.24 -8.89 7.47
C GLU A 31 3.59 -10.34 7.08
N TYR A 32 2.83 -10.94 6.16
CA TYR A 32 3.18 -12.25 5.60
C TYR A 32 4.53 -12.25 4.87
N LEU A 33 4.79 -11.24 4.03
CA LEU A 33 6.08 -11.11 3.34
C LEU A 33 7.22 -10.93 4.35
N LEU A 34 7.01 -10.11 5.38
CA LEU A 34 7.98 -9.92 6.45
C LEU A 34 8.27 -11.24 7.20
N GLU A 35 7.23 -12.00 7.55
CA GLU A 35 7.34 -13.33 8.17
C GLU A 35 8.14 -14.32 7.29
N LYS A 36 7.97 -14.25 5.97
CA LYS A 36 8.71 -15.07 5.00
C LYS A 36 10.12 -14.58 4.70
N GLY A 37 10.54 -13.49 5.33
CA GLY A 37 11.86 -12.89 5.09
C GLY A 37 11.99 -12.23 3.71
N VAL A 38 10.89 -11.98 3.01
CA VAL A 38 10.91 -11.29 1.71
C VAL A 38 11.06 -9.79 1.96
N LYS A 39 12.19 -9.25 1.58
CA LYS A 39 12.51 -7.82 1.72
C LYS A 39 13.42 -7.37 0.58
N LEU A 40 13.45 -6.06 0.35
CA LEU A 40 14.43 -5.43 -0.51
C LEU A 40 15.70 -5.12 0.29
N GLU A 41 16.85 -5.18 -0.34
CA GLU A 41 18.15 -4.86 0.30
C GLU A 41 18.53 -3.38 0.09
N GLY A 42 17.58 -2.48 0.35
CA GLY A 42 17.69 -1.07 0.03
C GLY A 42 17.22 -0.77 -1.40
N VAL A 43 16.78 0.46 -1.62
CA VAL A 43 16.28 0.90 -2.93
C VAL A 43 17.09 2.07 -3.40
N GLN A 44 17.70 1.93 -4.59
CA GLN A 44 18.38 3.01 -5.28
C GLN A 44 17.40 3.74 -6.21
N GLY A 45 17.55 5.06 -6.32
CA GLY A 45 16.77 5.88 -7.25
C GLY A 45 15.31 6.15 -6.83
N ALA A 46 14.92 5.81 -5.60
CA ALA A 46 13.62 6.18 -5.06
C ALA A 46 13.68 6.61 -3.60
N ARG A 47 12.74 7.47 -3.20
CA ARG A 47 12.56 7.99 -1.84
C ARG A 47 11.10 7.82 -1.45
N TYR A 48 10.82 7.41 -0.23
CA TYR A 48 9.49 6.98 0.17
C TYR A 48 8.89 7.82 1.29
N LEU A 49 7.66 8.29 1.05
CA LEU A 49 6.67 8.55 2.10
C LEU A 49 5.76 7.34 2.23
N TYR A 50 5.27 7.06 3.42
CA TYR A 50 4.26 6.05 3.65
C TYR A 50 2.97 6.70 4.17
N HIS A 51 1.88 6.49 3.46
CA HIS A 51 0.53 6.83 3.91
C HIS A 51 -0.10 5.61 4.57
N ASP A 52 -0.25 5.68 5.90
CA ASP A 52 -0.97 4.66 6.64
C ASP A 52 -2.49 4.85 6.47
N PRO A 53 -3.21 3.85 5.95
CA PRO A 53 -4.65 3.97 5.77
C PRO A 53 -5.40 4.00 7.10
N CYS A 54 -6.62 4.59 7.10
CA CYS A 54 -7.48 4.65 8.29
C CYS A 54 -7.81 3.26 8.86
N HIS A 55 -7.88 2.27 7.97
CA HIS A 55 -7.98 0.84 8.29
C HIS A 55 -6.69 0.17 7.82
N THR A 56 -5.65 0.29 8.64
CA THR A 56 -4.39 -0.38 8.31
C THR A 56 -4.58 -1.90 8.36
N PRO A 57 -4.09 -2.64 7.34
CA PRO A 57 -4.14 -4.10 7.38
C PRO A 57 -3.06 -4.71 8.29
N MET A 58 -2.00 -3.96 8.58
CA MET A 58 -0.92 -4.40 9.47
C MET A 58 -1.37 -4.29 10.92
N LYS A 59 -1.61 -5.41 11.60
CA LYS A 59 -2.18 -5.48 12.95
C LYS A 59 -1.19 -6.00 14.00
N VAL A 60 -0.14 -6.70 13.58
CA VAL A 60 0.82 -7.35 14.48
C VAL A 60 2.00 -6.43 14.80
N HIS A 61 2.46 -5.69 13.80
CA HIS A 61 3.62 -4.79 13.92
C HIS A 61 3.25 -3.33 13.57
N PRO A 62 3.99 -2.34 14.09
CA PRO A 62 3.81 -0.95 13.68
C PRO A 62 3.97 -0.80 12.16
N PRO A 63 2.97 -0.28 11.43
CA PRO A 63 2.98 -0.27 9.96
C PRO A 63 4.20 0.37 9.33
N LEU A 64 4.68 1.49 9.89
CA LEU A 64 5.87 2.17 9.37
C LEU A 64 7.15 1.32 9.50
N GLU A 65 7.25 0.52 10.56
CA GLU A 65 8.39 -0.39 10.75
C GLU A 65 8.33 -1.55 9.74
N VAL A 66 7.13 -2.08 9.48
CA VAL A 66 6.93 -3.10 8.43
C VAL A 66 7.38 -2.57 7.07
N VAL A 67 6.94 -1.37 6.70
CA VAL A 67 7.30 -0.77 5.41
C VAL A 67 8.79 -0.52 5.30
N ARG A 68 9.44 -0.03 6.35
CA ARG A 68 10.89 0.14 6.40
C ARG A 68 11.64 -1.19 6.25
N ALA A 69 11.18 -2.22 6.95
CA ALA A 69 11.77 -3.55 6.87
C ALA A 69 11.61 -4.18 5.48
N LEU A 70 10.45 -4.04 4.86
CA LEU A 70 10.18 -4.57 3.52
C LEU A 70 10.96 -3.84 2.43
N THR A 71 11.06 -2.51 2.51
CA THR A 71 11.75 -1.71 1.49
C THR A 71 13.27 -1.65 1.70
N GLY A 72 13.76 -1.97 2.89
CA GLY A 72 15.16 -1.80 3.26
C GLY A 72 15.65 -0.34 3.14
N SER A 73 14.73 0.63 3.20
CA SER A 73 15.01 2.04 2.94
C SER A 73 14.40 2.93 4.02
N PRO A 74 14.96 4.13 4.25
CA PRO A 74 14.31 5.13 5.08
C PRO A 74 12.95 5.52 4.50
N VAL A 75 11.92 5.49 5.34
CA VAL A 75 10.55 5.87 4.98
C VAL A 75 10.03 6.85 6.02
N GLN A 76 9.42 7.94 5.58
CA GLN A 76 8.76 8.90 6.46
C GLN A 76 7.25 8.73 6.40
N LEU A 77 6.58 8.94 7.54
CA LEU A 77 5.12 8.83 7.63
C LEU A 77 4.45 10.08 7.04
N SER A 78 3.38 9.86 6.30
CA SER A 78 2.44 10.86 5.78
C SER A 78 1.10 10.67 6.48
N GLU A 79 0.79 11.54 7.47
CA GLU A 79 -0.21 11.25 8.50
C GLU A 79 -1.66 11.53 8.12
N ARG A 80 -1.90 12.52 7.21
CA ARG A 80 -3.27 12.97 6.93
C ARG A 80 -4.04 12.02 6.03
N CYS A 81 -5.36 11.96 6.23
CA CYS A 81 -6.27 11.18 5.40
C CYS A 81 -6.14 11.53 3.90
N CYS A 82 -6.21 10.50 3.03
CA CYS A 82 -6.16 10.67 1.58
C CYS A 82 -7.43 11.30 0.97
N GLY A 83 -8.52 11.35 1.74
CA GLY A 83 -9.81 11.91 1.29
C GLY A 83 -10.62 11.03 0.35
N GLU A 84 -10.27 9.74 0.21
CA GLU A 84 -10.92 8.81 -0.73
C GLU A 84 -11.91 7.84 -0.04
N SER A 85 -12.30 8.10 1.18
CA SER A 85 -13.16 7.18 1.93
C SER A 85 -14.55 7.06 1.32
N GLY A 86 -14.89 5.87 0.84
CA GLY A 86 -16.25 5.44 0.49
C GLY A 86 -17.02 6.47 -0.35
N THR A 87 -18.18 6.86 0.15
CA THR A 87 -19.08 7.82 -0.54
C THR A 87 -18.86 9.28 -0.14
N LEU A 88 -17.83 9.61 0.67
CA LEU A 88 -17.62 10.97 1.18
C LEU A 88 -17.55 12.01 0.07
N ALA A 89 -16.85 11.72 -1.01
CA ALA A 89 -16.71 12.64 -2.13
C ALA A 89 -18.04 12.91 -2.87
N ALA A 90 -18.96 11.96 -2.83
CA ALA A 90 -20.29 12.08 -3.46
C ALA A 90 -21.30 12.75 -2.51
N THR A 91 -21.27 12.41 -1.22
CA THR A 91 -22.26 12.88 -0.24
C THR A 91 -21.90 14.23 0.38
N ARG A 92 -20.60 14.50 0.55
CA ARG A 92 -20.06 15.73 1.15
C ARG A 92 -18.83 16.22 0.37
N PRO A 93 -19.01 16.69 -0.87
CA PRO A 93 -17.90 17.19 -1.72
C PRO A 93 -17.15 18.36 -1.09
N ASP A 94 -17.84 19.20 -0.33
CA ASP A 94 -17.26 20.30 0.45
C ASP A 94 -16.21 19.81 1.46
N VAL A 95 -16.56 18.80 2.25
CA VAL A 95 -15.65 18.20 3.25
C VAL A 95 -14.52 17.45 2.56
N SER A 96 -14.83 16.64 1.54
CA SER A 96 -13.84 15.88 0.79
C SER A 96 -12.78 16.79 0.17
N THR A 97 -13.20 17.91 -0.43
CA THR A 97 -12.29 18.91 -1.00
C THR A 97 -11.34 19.48 0.04
N GLN A 98 -11.84 19.86 1.22
CA GLN A 98 -11.00 20.37 2.31
C GLN A 98 -10.00 19.33 2.83
N VAL A 99 -10.41 18.08 2.94
CA VAL A 99 -9.50 16.98 3.34
C VAL A 99 -8.39 16.82 2.31
N ARG A 100 -8.72 16.87 1.01
CA ARG A 100 -7.74 16.75 -0.07
C ARG A 100 -6.74 17.91 -0.08
N PHE A 101 -7.18 19.15 0.10
CA PHE A 101 -6.29 20.30 0.21
C PHE A 101 -5.27 20.12 1.34
N ARG A 102 -5.74 19.75 2.52
CA ARG A 102 -4.87 19.50 3.66
C ARG A 102 -3.89 18.34 3.44
N LYS A 103 -4.31 17.32 2.68
CA LYS A 103 -3.43 16.21 2.32
C LYS A 103 -2.37 16.65 1.31
N GLN A 104 -2.75 17.44 0.32
CA GLN A 104 -1.80 17.99 -0.65
C GLN A 104 -0.71 18.83 0.01
N GLU A 105 -1.09 19.75 0.91
CA GLU A 105 -0.14 20.56 1.67
C GLU A 105 0.81 19.71 2.54
N GLU A 106 0.29 18.66 3.12
CA GLU A 106 1.10 17.73 3.94
C GLU A 106 2.07 16.94 3.06
N LEU A 107 1.62 16.42 1.92
CA LEU A 107 2.48 15.74 0.96
C LEU A 107 3.60 16.66 0.44
N GLN A 108 3.29 17.89 0.05
CA GLN A 108 4.29 18.86 -0.40
C GLN A 108 5.36 19.13 0.67
N ARG A 109 4.94 19.29 1.92
CA ARG A 109 5.88 19.46 3.06
C ARG A 109 6.72 18.21 3.30
N GLY A 110 6.09 17.04 3.33
CA GLY A 110 6.77 15.77 3.53
C GLY A 110 7.80 15.48 2.42
N LEU A 111 7.43 15.75 1.17
CA LEU A 111 8.31 15.57 0.02
C LEU A 111 9.49 16.56 0.03
N ALA A 112 9.26 17.81 0.44
CA ALA A 112 10.32 18.80 0.59
C ALA A 112 11.31 18.44 1.71
N ALA A 113 10.81 17.81 2.78
CA ALA A 113 11.63 17.33 3.90
C ALA A 113 12.32 15.98 3.59
N LEU A 114 11.87 15.27 2.56
CA LEU A 114 12.42 13.97 2.18
C LEU A 114 13.77 14.17 1.49
N GLY A 115 14.85 13.95 2.23
CA GLY A 115 16.21 14.05 1.70
C GLY A 115 16.54 12.97 0.67
N GLY A 116 17.73 13.09 0.05
CA GLY A 116 18.24 12.10 -0.91
C GLY A 116 17.85 12.39 -2.37
N GLU A 117 18.38 11.56 -3.26
CA GLU A 117 18.15 11.64 -4.71
C GLU A 117 17.17 10.56 -5.17
N GLY A 118 16.61 10.74 -6.37
CA GLY A 118 15.72 9.79 -7.02
C GLY A 118 14.25 10.19 -6.97
N GLN A 119 13.42 9.36 -7.57
CA GLN A 119 11.98 9.58 -7.68
C GLN A 119 11.30 9.51 -6.30
N ALA A 120 10.54 10.54 -5.96
CA ALA A 120 9.72 10.50 -4.77
C ALA A 120 8.46 9.66 -5.01
N LYS A 121 8.15 8.77 -4.09
CA LYS A 121 6.95 7.93 -4.13
C LYS A 121 6.20 7.98 -2.80
N VAL A 122 4.87 7.92 -2.89
CA VAL A 122 4.00 7.77 -1.73
C VAL A 122 3.46 6.35 -1.71
N LEU A 123 3.97 5.52 -0.80
CA LEU A 123 3.53 4.14 -0.64
C LEU A 123 2.29 4.06 0.24
N THR A 124 1.42 3.11 -0.03
CA THR A 124 0.27 2.79 0.81
C THR A 124 -0.05 1.29 0.79
N SER A 125 -0.74 0.82 1.82
CA SER A 125 -1.25 -0.54 1.95
C SER A 125 -2.76 -0.66 1.69
N CYS A 126 -3.37 0.35 1.03
CA CYS A 126 -4.81 0.39 0.76
C CYS A 126 -5.09 0.78 -0.69
N PRO A 127 -5.83 -0.05 -1.46
CA PRO A 127 -6.16 0.26 -2.85
C PRO A 127 -6.96 1.56 -3.04
N SER A 128 -7.88 1.87 -2.12
CA SER A 128 -8.64 3.13 -2.17
C SER A 128 -7.74 4.33 -1.90
N CYS A 129 -6.82 4.20 -0.94
CA CYS A 129 -5.84 5.27 -0.68
C CYS A 129 -4.90 5.47 -1.87
N LEU A 130 -4.52 4.41 -2.57
CA LEU A 130 -3.72 4.51 -3.80
C LEU A 130 -4.42 5.40 -4.83
N GLN A 131 -5.72 5.18 -5.07
CA GLN A 131 -6.52 6.03 -5.96
C GLN A 131 -6.56 7.50 -5.51
N GLY A 132 -6.79 7.71 -4.22
CA GLY A 132 -6.82 9.07 -3.65
C GLY A 132 -5.49 9.79 -3.75
N LEU A 133 -4.39 9.09 -3.51
CA LEU A 133 -3.03 9.63 -3.55
C LEU A 133 -2.53 9.89 -4.98
N ALA A 134 -2.91 9.05 -5.94
CA ALA A 134 -2.52 9.21 -7.35
C ALA A 134 -2.98 10.55 -7.95
N ARG A 135 -4.03 11.15 -7.41
CA ARG A 135 -4.54 12.45 -7.86
C ARG A 135 -3.59 13.61 -7.59
N PHE A 136 -2.67 13.45 -6.65
CA PHE A 136 -1.70 14.48 -6.29
C PHE A 136 -0.40 14.41 -7.09
N GLU A 137 -0.25 13.43 -7.98
CA GLU A 137 0.99 13.23 -8.75
C GLU A 137 1.34 14.45 -9.59
N ALA A 138 0.36 15.03 -10.30
CA ALA A 138 0.55 16.22 -11.12
C ALA A 138 1.00 17.45 -10.31
N ASP A 139 0.50 17.60 -9.08
CA ASP A 139 0.76 18.76 -8.24
C ASP A 139 2.03 18.62 -7.37
N THR A 140 2.45 17.39 -7.11
CA THR A 140 3.53 17.08 -6.17
C THR A 140 4.77 16.47 -6.83
N GLY A 141 4.62 15.93 -8.05
CA GLY A 141 5.66 15.16 -8.73
C GLY A 141 5.94 13.78 -8.10
N ALA A 142 5.18 13.39 -7.07
CA ALA A 142 5.36 12.12 -6.39
C ALA A 142 4.34 11.09 -6.86
N GLN A 143 4.85 9.96 -7.36
CA GLN A 143 4.00 8.84 -7.78
C GLN A 143 3.45 8.11 -6.57
N ALA A 144 2.15 7.85 -6.55
CA ALA A 144 1.55 6.93 -5.57
C ALA A 144 1.74 5.48 -6.02
N ASP A 145 2.09 4.60 -5.08
CA ASP A 145 2.25 3.19 -5.38
C ASP A 145 1.77 2.30 -4.22
N TYR A 146 1.41 1.07 -4.54
CA TYR A 146 1.07 0.07 -3.55
C TYR A 146 2.35 -0.67 -3.11
N ILE A 147 2.56 -0.86 -1.81
CA ILE A 147 3.82 -1.39 -1.27
C ILE A 147 4.24 -2.68 -1.97
N VAL A 148 3.33 -3.67 -2.08
CA VAL A 148 3.66 -4.97 -2.70
C VAL A 148 3.88 -4.86 -4.22
N VAL A 149 3.29 -3.87 -4.88
CA VAL A 149 3.52 -3.60 -6.31
C VAL A 149 4.91 -3.01 -6.52
N GLU A 150 5.32 -2.05 -5.69
CA GLU A 150 6.68 -1.52 -5.72
C GLU A 150 7.71 -2.61 -5.42
N MET A 151 7.46 -3.46 -4.42
CA MET A 151 8.33 -4.61 -4.13
C MET A 151 8.41 -5.58 -5.32
N ALA A 152 7.27 -5.94 -5.92
CA ALA A 152 7.25 -6.82 -7.08
C ALA A 152 8.04 -6.24 -8.25
N ARG A 153 7.90 -4.93 -8.52
CA ARG A 153 8.65 -4.24 -9.56
C ARG A 153 10.16 -4.32 -9.31
N ARG A 154 10.61 -4.13 -8.07
CA ARG A 154 12.02 -4.19 -7.69
C ARG A 154 12.60 -5.60 -7.70
N LEU A 155 11.82 -6.59 -7.32
CA LEU A 155 12.27 -7.99 -7.26
C LEU A 155 12.18 -8.71 -8.60
N LEU A 156 11.14 -8.41 -9.39
CA LEU A 156 10.82 -9.16 -10.61
C LEU A 156 11.06 -8.36 -11.90
N GLY A 157 11.37 -7.07 -11.78
CA GLY A 157 11.58 -6.15 -12.91
C GLY A 157 10.32 -5.42 -13.36
N GLU A 158 10.50 -4.38 -14.17
CA GLU A 158 9.42 -3.46 -14.61
C GLU A 158 8.31 -4.17 -15.41
N ARG A 159 8.61 -5.27 -16.06
CA ARG A 159 7.66 -6.03 -16.89
C ARG A 159 6.92 -7.13 -16.18
N TRP A 160 7.09 -7.28 -14.87
CA TRP A 160 6.52 -8.40 -14.11
C TRP A 160 4.99 -8.54 -14.28
N MET A 161 4.27 -7.42 -14.26
CA MET A 161 2.80 -7.43 -14.35
C MET A 161 2.29 -7.86 -15.73
N PRO A 162 2.71 -7.25 -16.87
CA PRO A 162 2.31 -7.74 -18.17
C PRO A 162 2.73 -9.18 -18.44
N GLU A 163 3.89 -9.62 -17.96
CA GLU A 163 4.34 -11.02 -18.07
C GLU A 163 3.49 -11.96 -17.23
N PHE A 164 3.10 -11.56 -16.03
CA PHE A 164 2.17 -12.32 -15.19
C PHE A 164 0.79 -12.44 -15.87
N VAL A 165 0.22 -11.31 -16.35
CA VAL A 165 -1.07 -11.31 -17.05
C VAL A 165 -1.02 -12.18 -18.30
N ALA A 166 0.06 -12.14 -19.08
CA ALA A 166 0.21 -12.98 -20.25
C ALA A 166 0.21 -14.47 -19.90
N ARG A 167 0.92 -14.86 -18.83
CA ARG A 167 0.90 -16.23 -18.32
C ARG A 167 -0.48 -16.65 -17.80
N ALA A 168 -1.16 -15.76 -17.08
CA ALA A 168 -2.51 -15.98 -16.59
C ALA A 168 -3.48 -16.28 -17.74
N ASN A 169 -3.45 -15.44 -18.77
CA ASN A 169 -4.30 -15.57 -19.95
C ASN A 169 -3.97 -16.82 -20.79
N ALA A 170 -2.76 -17.33 -20.69
CA ALA A 170 -2.36 -18.60 -21.34
C ALA A 170 -2.80 -19.85 -20.57
N GLY A 171 -3.56 -19.71 -19.47
CA GLY A 171 -4.12 -20.84 -18.70
C GLY A 171 -3.15 -21.47 -17.70
N GLY A 172 -2.20 -20.71 -17.16
CA GLY A 172 -1.19 -21.23 -16.23
C GLY A 172 -1.53 -21.08 -14.74
N ILE A 173 -2.43 -20.19 -14.38
CA ILE A 173 -2.77 -19.86 -12.96
C ILE A 173 -3.64 -20.94 -12.32
N GLU A 174 -4.51 -21.60 -13.07
CA GLU A 174 -5.38 -22.66 -12.56
C GLU A 174 -4.61 -23.84 -11.96
N ARG A 175 -3.35 -24.03 -12.37
CA ARG A 175 -2.47 -25.09 -11.83
C ARG A 175 -1.79 -24.73 -10.51
N VAL A 176 -1.87 -23.46 -10.10
CA VAL A 176 -1.26 -22.99 -8.84
C VAL A 176 -2.28 -23.00 -7.70
N LEU A 177 -3.57 -23.08 -8.02
CA LEU A 177 -4.69 -23.10 -7.07
C LEU A 177 -5.21 -24.50 -6.74
N LEU A 178 -4.66 -25.54 -7.32
CA LEU A 178 -4.92 -26.95 -7.04
C LEU A 178 -3.68 -27.60 -6.42
#